data_cf7977270051923709e0bab5ece9c189
#
_entry.id   cf7977270051923709e0bab5ece9c189
#
_cell.length_a   1.000
_cell.length_b   1.000
_cell.length_c   1.000
_cell.angle_alpha   90.00
_cell.angle_beta   90.00
_cell.angle_gamma   90.00
#
_symmetry.space_group_name_H-M   'P 1'
#
loop_
_entity.id
_entity.type
_entity.pdbx_description
1 polymer ?
#
loop_
_entity_poly.entity_id
_entity_poly.type
_entity_poly.pdbx_seq_one_letter_code
_entity_poly.pdbx_strand_id
1 'polypeptide(L)'
;MGLQGIGGYEVLLEVYISNGLPAFDVVGLPDAAVREARERVRAAIKNNGYRFPVSRMTVNLAPADKKKAGTLYDLPMFIGILAADGDIDEPGDDCAFIGELSLSGELRPVYGALPMAIAAARCGVKKLFVPADNAAEAAFADGISVYPVKNVDELLRLMRGEVNIEPAAAPELDTLIEHMPDFSEVKGQENVKRALEIAAAGGHNILIVGPPGAGKSMMAKRLPGILPDMSRGEMIQSTEIYSVAGLTSREHPIVSMRPFRAPHHTVSAAGLSGGGTSPRPGEISLAHNGVLFLDELPEFRSDVLEVLRQPLEDGEVTVSRVAGTVTYPSRFMLVCAMNPCKCGWYGHPSGRCRCTERDVRRYHSKISGPLLDRIDLIVEVPALDYEELSRRSSAERSADIKKRVNAAREIQRRRFGGDGTMCNAHIGSRELSEICALDAEGEALMHAAFDSMRLSARSYDRILRVARTIADLDGQKNISVEHIAEAIQYRTYDFREA
;
A
#
# COMPACT_ATOMS: atom_id res chain seq x y z
N MET A 1 22.03 -4.78 9.54
CA MET A 1 21.09 -4.79 8.41
C MET A 1 21.01 -3.40 7.82
N GLY A 2 20.74 -3.26 6.53
CA GLY A 2 20.55 -1.99 5.82
C GLY A 2 19.25 -1.98 5.04
N LEU A 3 18.81 -0.81 4.53
CA LEU A 3 17.57 -0.63 3.79
C LEU A 3 17.85 0.02 2.42
N GLN A 4 17.29 -0.56 1.35
CA GLN A 4 17.33 -0.01 0.00
C GLN A 4 15.97 -0.15 -0.68
N GLY A 5 15.30 0.97 -0.96
CA GLY A 5 13.91 0.95 -1.41
C GLY A 5 13.00 0.36 -0.33
N ILE A 6 12.26 -0.69 -0.65
CA ILE A 6 11.43 -1.46 0.29
C ILE A 6 12.15 -2.71 0.82
N GLY A 7 13.34 -3.04 0.32
CA GLY A 7 14.05 -4.25 0.70
C GLY A 7 15.15 -4.01 1.72
N GLY A 8 15.26 -4.92 2.69
CA GLY A 8 16.42 -5.02 3.56
C GLY A 8 17.60 -5.71 2.85
N TYR A 9 18.81 -5.44 3.31
CA TYR A 9 20.01 -6.17 2.89
C TYR A 9 20.99 -6.31 4.04
N GLU A 10 21.86 -7.29 3.94
CA GLU A 10 22.91 -7.52 4.92
C GLU A 10 23.97 -6.42 4.86
N VAL A 11 24.40 -5.97 6.04
CA VAL A 11 25.56 -5.08 6.21
C VAL A 11 26.46 -5.73 7.24
N LEU A 12 27.65 -6.14 6.80
CA LEU A 12 28.70 -6.61 7.67
C LEU A 12 29.44 -5.39 8.23
N LEU A 13 29.57 -5.34 9.56
CA LEU A 13 30.25 -4.28 10.27
C LEU A 13 31.58 -4.83 10.82
N GLU A 14 32.69 -4.23 10.40
CA GLU A 14 34.03 -4.58 10.84
C GLU A 14 34.64 -3.40 11.58
N VAL A 15 35.24 -3.64 12.76
CA VAL A 15 35.91 -2.60 13.53
C VAL A 15 37.38 -2.96 13.67
N TYR A 16 38.24 -2.02 13.29
CA TYR A 16 39.68 -2.16 13.43
C TYR A 16 40.25 -1.05 14.33
N ILE A 17 40.90 -1.43 15.42
CA ILE A 17 41.54 -0.54 16.36
C ILE A 17 43.07 -0.68 16.19
N SER A 18 43.78 0.42 15.90
CA SER A 18 45.19 0.42 15.69
C SER A 18 45.89 1.53 16.52
N ASN A 19 47.17 1.31 16.84
CA ASN A 19 47.98 2.33 17.49
C ASN A 19 48.14 3.55 16.60
N GLY A 20 48.04 4.74 17.16
CA GLY A 20 48.23 6.01 16.44
C GLY A 20 47.48 7.17 17.08
N LEU A 21 47.53 8.33 16.40
CA LEU A 21 46.76 9.49 16.86
C LEU A 21 45.25 9.15 16.84
N PRO A 22 44.50 9.51 17.89
CA PRO A 22 43.09 9.23 17.98
C PRO A 22 42.31 9.75 16.75
N ALA A 23 41.70 8.84 16.03
CA ALA A 23 40.82 9.13 14.91
C ALA A 23 39.68 8.14 14.89
N PHE A 24 38.52 8.54 14.38
CA PHE A 24 37.39 7.66 14.17
C PHE A 24 36.82 7.84 12.75
N ASP A 25 37.16 6.91 11.89
CA ASP A 25 36.79 6.92 10.48
C ASP A 25 35.70 5.87 10.22
N VAL A 26 34.65 6.24 9.47
CA VAL A 26 33.62 5.33 8.98
C VAL A 26 33.71 5.24 7.47
N VAL A 27 33.90 4.03 6.95
CA VAL A 27 34.06 3.76 5.51
C VAL A 27 32.92 2.84 5.01
N GLY A 28 32.76 2.68 3.69
CA GLY A 28 31.68 1.88 3.09
C GLY A 28 30.50 2.72 2.60
N LEU A 29 30.77 3.90 2.02
CA LEU A 29 29.79 4.85 1.49
C LEU A 29 28.76 5.36 2.52
N PRO A 30 29.20 5.82 3.72
CA PRO A 30 28.28 6.37 4.73
C PRO A 30 27.72 7.72 4.27
N ASP A 31 26.42 7.98 4.53
CA ASP A 31 25.85 9.32 4.39
C ASP A 31 26.25 10.24 5.57
N ALA A 32 25.68 11.45 5.61
CA ALA A 32 25.96 12.39 6.69
C ALA A 32 25.49 11.86 8.05
N ALA A 33 24.30 11.24 8.12
CA ALA A 33 23.74 10.72 9.35
C ALA A 33 24.57 9.58 9.94
N VAL A 34 25.08 8.69 9.08
CA VAL A 34 26.00 7.60 9.49
C VAL A 34 27.35 8.17 9.97
N ARG A 35 27.84 9.24 9.38
CA ARG A 35 29.06 9.91 9.86
C ARG A 35 28.88 10.62 11.21
N GLU A 36 27.69 11.19 11.44
CA GLU A 36 27.34 11.79 12.74
C GLU A 36 27.13 10.74 13.85
N ALA A 37 26.85 9.48 13.50
CA ALA A 37 26.76 8.37 14.46
C ALA A 37 27.94 8.30 15.40
N ARG A 38 29.14 8.71 14.93
CA ARG A 38 30.37 8.76 15.73
C ARG A 38 30.19 9.46 17.09
N GLU A 39 29.55 10.63 17.09
CA GLU A 39 29.37 11.40 18.33
C GLU A 39 28.32 10.77 19.24
N ARG A 40 27.23 10.20 18.67
CA ARG A 40 26.19 9.50 19.44
C ARG A 40 26.74 8.24 20.08
N VAL A 41 27.44 7.40 19.32
CA VAL A 41 28.05 6.15 19.80
C VAL A 41 29.09 6.44 20.85
N ARG A 42 29.98 7.43 20.63
CA ARG A 42 31.00 7.84 21.61
C ARG A 42 30.38 8.29 22.94
N ALA A 43 29.31 9.09 22.88
CA ALA A 43 28.61 9.54 24.08
C ALA A 43 27.92 8.37 24.80
N ALA A 44 27.23 7.49 24.06
CA ALA A 44 26.56 6.33 24.61
C ALA A 44 27.55 5.38 25.32
N ILE A 45 28.72 5.08 24.72
CA ILE A 45 29.78 4.27 25.33
C ILE A 45 30.20 4.86 26.68
N LYS A 46 30.53 6.17 26.72
CA LYS A 46 30.97 6.83 27.94
C LYS A 46 29.91 6.92 29.02
N ASN A 47 28.68 7.23 28.63
CA ASN A 47 27.57 7.41 29.59
C ASN A 47 27.09 6.09 30.20
N ASN A 48 27.42 4.94 29.56
CA ASN A 48 27.15 3.62 30.11
C ASN A 48 28.36 2.99 30.81
N GLY A 49 29.37 3.80 31.18
CA GLY A 49 30.50 3.39 32.05
C GLY A 49 31.65 2.70 31.33
N TYR A 50 31.64 2.64 30.00
CA TYR A 50 32.70 2.05 29.19
C TYR A 50 33.73 3.10 28.77
N ARG A 51 34.95 2.63 28.53
CA ARG A 51 36.03 3.49 28.03
C ARG A 51 35.97 3.56 26.50
N PHE A 52 35.84 4.76 25.94
CA PHE A 52 36.01 4.92 24.50
C PHE A 52 37.49 4.82 24.12
N PRO A 53 37.89 3.96 23.17
CA PRO A 53 39.28 3.76 22.80
C PRO A 53 39.97 5.06 22.37
N VAL A 54 41.13 5.36 22.96
CA VAL A 54 41.98 6.53 22.60
C VAL A 54 43.02 6.06 21.59
N SER A 55 42.57 5.58 20.45
CA SER A 55 43.34 4.94 19.39
C SER A 55 42.81 5.36 18.02
N ARG A 56 43.48 5.00 16.95
CA ARG A 56 42.90 5.14 15.61
C ARG A 56 41.96 4.00 15.35
N MET A 57 40.68 4.33 15.07
CA MET A 57 39.64 3.40 14.86
C MET A 57 39.03 3.58 13.45
N THR A 58 38.82 2.46 12.74
CA THR A 58 38.14 2.43 11.47
C THR A 58 36.98 1.46 11.56
N VAL A 59 35.77 1.93 11.25
CA VAL A 59 34.55 1.11 11.11
C VAL A 59 34.24 0.98 9.64
N ASN A 60 34.25 -0.25 9.14
CA ASN A 60 33.90 -0.56 7.77
C ASN A 60 32.48 -1.14 7.70
N LEU A 61 31.64 -0.59 6.78
CA LEU A 61 30.29 -1.06 6.53
C LEU A 61 30.24 -1.70 5.13
N ALA A 62 30.40 -3.02 5.06
CA ALA A 62 30.35 -3.77 3.81
C ALA A 62 28.91 -4.15 3.43
N PRO A 63 28.54 -4.25 2.13
CA PRO A 63 29.38 -4.04 0.95
C PRO A 63 29.56 -2.56 0.58
N ALA A 64 30.69 -2.21 -0.02
CA ALA A 64 31.04 -0.83 -0.35
C ALA A 64 30.32 -0.23 -1.59
N ASP A 65 29.60 -1.04 -2.34
CA ASP A 65 28.82 -0.63 -3.53
C ASP A 65 27.45 -0.06 -3.16
N LYS A 66 26.95 -0.31 -1.93
CA LYS A 66 25.66 0.17 -1.45
C LYS A 66 25.86 1.35 -0.50
N LYS A 67 25.09 2.42 -0.71
CA LYS A 67 25.09 3.59 0.18
C LYS A 67 24.39 3.24 1.50
N LYS A 68 25.05 3.50 2.64
CA LYS A 68 24.49 3.38 3.97
C LYS A 68 23.89 4.70 4.39
N ALA A 69 22.62 4.70 4.71
CA ALA A 69 21.88 5.91 5.04
C ALA A 69 21.09 5.75 6.34
N GLY A 70 20.96 6.84 7.10
CA GLY A 70 20.17 6.88 8.33
C GLY A 70 20.94 6.51 9.58
N THR A 71 20.21 6.42 10.70
CA THR A 71 20.76 6.28 12.05
C THR A 71 20.75 4.84 12.57
N LEU A 72 20.24 3.90 11.77
CA LEU A 72 20.05 2.49 12.16
C LEU A 72 21.35 1.72 12.47
N TYR A 73 22.50 2.28 12.13
CA TYR A 73 23.82 1.68 12.32
C TYR A 73 24.46 2.06 13.66
N ASP A 74 23.84 2.93 14.47
CA ASP A 74 24.41 3.36 15.74
C ASP A 74 24.61 2.19 16.70
N LEU A 75 23.57 1.34 16.87
CA LEU A 75 23.62 0.17 17.74
C LEU A 75 24.69 -0.85 17.30
N PRO A 76 24.73 -1.30 16.03
CA PRO A 76 25.78 -2.23 15.62
C PRO A 76 27.20 -1.63 15.72
N MET A 77 27.38 -0.31 15.49
CA MET A 77 28.66 0.34 15.73
C MET A 77 29.05 0.32 17.21
N PHE A 78 28.09 0.58 18.12
CA PHE A 78 28.32 0.52 19.54
C PHE A 78 28.80 -0.88 19.98
N ILE A 79 28.09 -1.93 19.56
CA ILE A 79 28.45 -3.32 19.88
C ILE A 79 29.81 -3.70 19.26
N GLY A 80 30.04 -3.38 17.99
CA GLY A 80 31.30 -3.70 17.30
C GLY A 80 32.51 -3.02 17.93
N ILE A 81 32.38 -1.78 18.43
CA ILE A 81 33.47 -1.08 19.12
C ILE A 81 33.80 -1.72 20.46
N LEU A 82 32.79 -2.07 21.28
CA LEU A 82 33.01 -2.75 22.56
C LEU A 82 33.62 -4.14 22.38
N ALA A 83 33.19 -4.88 21.37
CA ALA A 83 33.79 -6.19 21.06
C ALA A 83 35.23 -6.06 20.60
N ALA A 84 35.56 -5.07 19.74
CA ALA A 84 36.91 -4.83 19.25
C ALA A 84 37.88 -4.31 20.34
N ASP A 85 37.38 -3.63 21.38
CA ASP A 85 38.17 -3.18 22.55
C ASP A 85 38.29 -4.29 23.63
N GLY A 86 37.54 -5.38 23.50
CA GLY A 86 37.54 -6.50 24.43
C GLY A 86 36.68 -6.33 25.67
N ASP A 87 35.79 -5.35 25.67
CA ASP A 87 34.84 -5.07 26.77
C ASP A 87 33.67 -6.07 26.80
N ILE A 88 33.35 -6.69 25.65
CA ILE A 88 32.35 -7.74 25.49
C ILE A 88 32.84 -8.83 24.54
N ASP A 89 32.27 -10.02 24.63
CA ASP A 89 32.49 -11.10 23.67
C ASP A 89 31.93 -10.74 22.31
N GLU A 90 32.56 -11.16 21.23
CA GLU A 90 32.10 -10.96 19.87
C GLU A 90 30.75 -11.68 19.67
N PRO A 91 29.70 -10.97 19.19
CA PRO A 91 28.44 -11.62 18.89
C PRO A 91 28.59 -12.67 17.79
N GLY A 92 27.86 -13.80 17.92
CA GLY A 92 27.87 -14.84 16.91
C GLY A 92 27.29 -14.35 15.55
N ASP A 93 27.70 -15.03 14.47
CA ASP A 93 27.25 -14.74 13.09
C ASP A 93 25.72 -14.91 12.93
N ASP A 94 25.05 -15.52 13.88
CA ASP A 94 23.61 -15.68 13.92
C ASP A 94 22.86 -14.46 14.49
N CYS A 95 23.57 -13.40 14.87
CA CYS A 95 23.04 -12.19 15.48
C CYS A 95 23.08 -11.00 14.55
N ALA A 96 22.02 -10.19 14.53
CA ALA A 96 22.01 -8.89 13.86
C ALA A 96 21.43 -7.81 14.78
N PHE A 97 21.84 -6.57 14.54
CA PHE A 97 21.48 -5.40 15.34
C PHE A 97 20.99 -4.27 14.43
N ILE A 98 19.94 -3.57 14.84
CA ILE A 98 19.46 -2.32 14.22
C ILE A 98 18.96 -1.40 15.33
N GLY A 99 19.25 -0.12 15.22
CA GLY A 99 18.74 0.89 16.18
C GLY A 99 19.51 2.18 16.14
N GLU A 100 18.81 3.28 16.35
CA GLU A 100 19.38 4.59 16.62
C GLU A 100 19.66 4.72 18.11
N LEU A 101 20.78 5.32 18.49
CA LEU A 101 21.14 5.59 19.87
C LEU A 101 20.92 7.05 20.25
N SER A 102 20.30 7.27 21.42
CA SER A 102 20.40 8.54 22.12
C SER A 102 21.79 8.67 22.76
N LEU A 103 22.16 9.87 23.20
CA LEU A 103 23.44 10.10 23.91
C LEU A 103 23.53 9.35 25.25
N SER A 104 22.37 9.00 25.84
CA SER A 104 22.28 8.22 27.08
C SER A 104 22.36 6.69 26.84
N GLY A 105 22.28 6.23 25.57
CA GLY A 105 22.26 4.82 25.22
C GLY A 105 20.86 4.20 25.12
N GLU A 106 19.80 5.03 25.13
CA GLU A 106 18.44 4.56 24.83
C GLU A 106 18.28 4.28 23.33
N LEU A 107 17.57 3.21 22.98
CA LEU A 107 17.27 2.87 21.60
C LEU A 107 16.01 3.61 21.13
N ARG A 108 16.15 4.28 20.00
CA ARG A 108 15.05 4.96 19.31
C ARG A 108 14.59 4.15 18.11
N PRO A 109 13.27 4.23 17.77
CA PRO A 109 12.71 3.50 16.64
C PRO A 109 13.37 3.90 15.32
N VAL A 110 13.44 2.92 14.40
CA VAL A 110 13.96 3.09 13.04
C VAL A 110 12.89 2.74 12.02
N TYR A 111 13.06 3.24 10.79
CA TYR A 111 12.18 2.91 9.67
C TYR A 111 12.65 1.61 9.00
N GLY A 112 11.72 0.85 8.44
CA GLY A 112 12.03 -0.36 7.69
C GLY A 112 12.41 -1.56 8.56
N ALA A 113 11.90 -1.67 9.78
CA ALA A 113 12.23 -2.78 10.68
C ALA A 113 11.77 -4.14 10.12
N LEU A 114 10.54 -4.23 9.58
CA LEU A 114 10.04 -5.47 8.96
C LEU A 114 10.85 -5.90 7.74
N PRO A 115 11.10 -5.09 6.70
CA PRO A 115 11.92 -5.51 5.58
C PRO A 115 13.36 -5.89 5.97
N MET A 116 13.92 -5.25 7.00
CA MET A 116 15.23 -5.64 7.52
C MET A 116 15.18 -6.99 8.26
N ALA A 117 14.12 -7.28 9.01
CA ALA A 117 13.92 -8.56 9.67
C ALA A 117 13.74 -9.71 8.66
N ILE A 118 12.96 -9.49 7.60
CA ILE A 118 12.77 -10.45 6.50
C ILE A 118 14.12 -10.73 5.81
N ALA A 119 14.91 -9.70 5.53
CA ALA A 119 16.23 -9.86 4.92
C ALA A 119 17.20 -10.59 5.86
N ALA A 120 17.20 -10.29 7.16
CA ALA A 120 18.02 -10.96 8.15
C ALA A 120 17.71 -12.47 8.20
N ALA A 121 16.43 -12.84 8.23
CA ALA A 121 15.99 -14.25 8.19
C ALA A 121 16.48 -14.96 6.91
N ARG A 122 16.41 -14.30 5.74
CA ARG A 122 16.90 -14.84 4.46
C ARG A 122 18.42 -15.04 4.45
N CYS A 123 19.17 -14.20 5.16
CA CYS A 123 20.63 -14.30 5.30
C CYS A 123 21.06 -15.34 6.36
N GLY A 124 20.11 -16.02 7.04
CA GLY A 124 20.40 -17.04 8.02
C GLY A 124 20.57 -16.54 9.45
N VAL A 125 20.35 -15.25 9.70
CA VAL A 125 20.34 -14.67 11.05
C VAL A 125 19.20 -15.29 11.87
N LYS A 126 19.51 -15.66 13.11
CA LYS A 126 18.54 -16.27 14.04
C LYS A 126 18.00 -15.29 15.06
N LYS A 127 18.81 -14.30 15.45
CA LYS A 127 18.50 -13.34 16.50
C LYS A 127 18.66 -11.93 15.98
N LEU A 128 17.59 -11.16 16.01
CA LEU A 128 17.61 -9.76 15.61
C LEU A 128 17.27 -8.88 16.81
N PHE A 129 18.19 -7.99 17.18
CA PHE A 129 18.02 -7.03 18.26
C PHE A 129 17.55 -5.71 17.68
N VAL A 130 16.38 -5.23 18.14
CA VAL A 130 15.71 -4.04 17.61
C VAL A 130 15.23 -3.14 18.74
N PRO A 131 15.00 -1.84 18.49
CA PRO A 131 14.31 -0.98 19.43
C PRO A 131 12.95 -1.58 19.83
N ALA A 132 12.60 -1.48 21.12
CA ALA A 132 11.37 -2.07 21.66
C ALA A 132 10.10 -1.62 20.89
N ASP A 133 10.08 -0.41 20.38
CA ASP A 133 8.96 0.12 19.59
C ASP A 133 8.82 -0.52 18.18
N ASN A 134 9.91 -1.08 17.63
CA ASN A 134 9.91 -1.79 16.36
C ASN A 134 9.68 -3.30 16.49
N ALA A 135 9.71 -3.84 17.72
CA ALA A 135 9.75 -5.28 17.92
C ALA A 135 8.51 -6.01 17.40
N ALA A 136 7.31 -5.47 17.63
CA ALA A 136 6.07 -6.06 17.15
C ALA A 136 5.98 -6.08 15.62
N GLU A 137 6.46 -5.02 14.95
CA GLU A 137 6.56 -4.94 13.50
C GLU A 137 7.55 -5.97 12.95
N ALA A 138 8.76 -6.00 13.49
CA ALA A 138 9.82 -6.90 13.06
C ALA A 138 9.50 -8.38 13.31
N ALA A 139 8.78 -8.70 14.40
CA ALA A 139 8.35 -10.05 14.75
C ALA A 139 7.30 -10.64 13.79
N PHE A 140 6.77 -9.85 12.87
CA PHE A 140 5.91 -10.36 11.81
C PHE A 140 6.68 -11.12 10.71
N ALA A 141 8.00 -10.98 10.67
CA ALA A 141 8.88 -11.77 9.81
C ALA A 141 8.98 -13.20 10.30
N ASP A 142 8.88 -14.17 9.37
CA ASP A 142 9.04 -15.60 9.70
C ASP A 142 10.51 -16.01 9.79
N GLY A 143 10.81 -16.98 10.65
CA GLY A 143 12.12 -17.65 10.69
C GLY A 143 13.22 -16.90 11.45
N ILE A 144 12.90 -15.87 12.22
CA ILE A 144 13.83 -15.09 13.03
C ILE A 144 13.24 -14.78 14.41
N SER A 145 14.07 -14.82 15.45
CA SER A 145 13.70 -14.40 16.80
C SER A 145 14.06 -12.92 17.00
N VAL A 146 13.06 -12.08 17.27
CA VAL A 146 13.23 -10.64 17.42
C VAL A 146 13.26 -10.28 18.91
N TYR A 147 14.33 -9.66 19.36
CA TYR A 147 14.53 -9.26 20.75
C TYR A 147 14.29 -7.75 20.91
N PRO A 148 13.27 -7.36 21.70
CA PRO A 148 13.02 -5.94 22.00
C PRO A 148 14.07 -5.41 22.97
N VAL A 149 14.73 -4.32 22.61
CA VAL A 149 15.75 -3.67 23.43
C VAL A 149 15.39 -2.21 23.68
N LYS A 150 15.41 -1.78 24.93
CA LYS A 150 15.11 -0.39 25.33
C LYS A 150 16.36 0.50 25.36
N ASN A 151 17.48 -0.07 25.82
CA ASN A 151 18.74 0.65 25.97
C ASN A 151 19.92 -0.32 25.89
N VAL A 152 21.12 0.21 25.75
CA VAL A 152 22.34 -0.58 25.59
C VAL A 152 22.71 -1.37 26.85
N ASP A 153 22.38 -0.90 28.07
CA ASP A 153 22.64 -1.63 29.32
C ASP A 153 21.83 -2.93 29.36
N GLU A 154 20.55 -2.86 29.02
CA GLU A 154 19.67 -4.05 28.93
C GLU A 154 20.21 -5.05 27.91
N LEU A 155 20.68 -4.59 26.73
CA LEU A 155 21.27 -5.45 25.72
C LEU A 155 22.55 -6.13 26.20
N LEU A 156 23.46 -5.38 26.83
CA LEU A 156 24.73 -5.91 27.32
C LEU A 156 24.52 -6.94 28.45
N ARG A 157 23.57 -6.71 29.34
CA ARG A 157 23.18 -7.66 30.38
C ARG A 157 22.56 -8.93 29.79
N LEU A 158 21.74 -8.80 28.73
CA LEU A 158 21.21 -9.94 27.99
C LEU A 158 22.33 -10.74 27.33
N MET A 159 23.30 -10.09 26.66
CA MET A 159 24.44 -10.76 26.03
C MET A 159 25.34 -11.47 27.04
N ARG A 160 25.46 -10.97 28.29
CA ARG A 160 26.18 -11.63 29.40
C ARG A 160 25.39 -12.73 30.09
N GLY A 161 24.13 -12.95 29.71
CA GLY A 161 23.24 -13.92 30.36
C GLY A 161 22.74 -13.50 31.74
N GLU A 162 22.87 -12.22 32.12
CA GLU A 162 22.43 -11.69 33.42
C GLU A 162 20.92 -11.47 33.48
N VAL A 163 20.31 -11.23 32.32
CA VAL A 163 18.84 -11.07 32.17
C VAL A 163 18.34 -11.94 31.03
N ASN A 164 17.11 -12.38 31.12
CA ASN A 164 16.41 -13.03 30.01
C ASN A 164 15.38 -12.09 29.42
N ILE A 165 15.40 -11.93 28.10
CA ILE A 165 14.38 -11.18 27.36
C ILE A 165 13.73 -12.18 26.42
N GLU A 166 12.42 -12.33 26.54
CA GLU A 166 11.68 -13.20 25.63
C GLU A 166 11.59 -12.54 24.23
N PRO A 167 11.73 -13.33 23.17
CA PRO A 167 11.50 -12.82 21.81
C PRO A 167 10.09 -12.24 21.68
N ALA A 168 9.97 -11.16 20.93
CA ALA A 168 8.68 -10.56 20.65
C ALA A 168 7.78 -11.53 19.88
N ALA A 169 6.53 -11.68 20.33
CA ALA A 169 5.52 -12.41 19.57
C ALA A 169 4.99 -11.55 18.41
N ALA A 170 4.61 -12.21 17.32
CA ALA A 170 3.88 -11.55 16.25
C ALA A 170 2.56 -10.97 16.81
N PRO A 171 2.16 -9.76 16.40
CA PRO A 171 0.95 -9.13 16.91
C PRO A 171 -0.31 -9.92 16.51
N GLU A 172 -1.27 -10.00 17.41
CA GLU A 172 -2.57 -10.60 17.15
C GLU A 172 -3.40 -9.66 16.25
N LEU A 173 -3.88 -10.18 15.12
CA LEU A 173 -4.56 -9.38 14.10
C LEU A 173 -5.96 -8.90 14.53
N ASP A 174 -6.64 -9.69 15.37
CA ASP A 174 -8.02 -9.38 15.81
C ASP A 174 -8.11 -8.11 16.68
N THR A 175 -7.02 -7.73 17.34
CA THR A 175 -6.98 -6.52 18.20
C THR A 175 -6.82 -5.22 17.40
N LEU A 176 -6.54 -5.31 16.10
CA LEU A 176 -6.23 -4.18 15.23
C LEU A 176 -7.41 -3.73 14.36
N ILE A 177 -8.63 -4.28 14.59
CA ILE A 177 -9.82 -3.93 13.81
C ILE A 177 -10.35 -2.57 14.26
N GLU A 178 -10.19 -1.57 13.39
CA GLU A 178 -10.79 -0.25 13.58
C GLU A 178 -12.31 -0.27 13.30
N HIS A 179 -13.06 0.62 13.95
CA HIS A 179 -14.47 0.86 13.66
C HIS A 179 -14.61 1.52 12.27
N MET A 180 -15.01 0.74 11.28
CA MET A 180 -15.27 1.24 9.93
C MET A 180 -16.71 1.71 9.75
N PRO A 181 -16.95 2.78 8.94
CA PRO A 181 -18.30 3.15 8.55
C PRO A 181 -19.00 2.03 7.81
N ASP A 182 -20.27 1.76 8.13
CA ASP A 182 -21.04 0.64 7.59
C ASP A 182 -22.00 1.07 6.47
N PHE A 183 -22.21 0.20 5.46
CA PHE A 183 -23.15 0.44 4.37
C PHE A 183 -24.61 0.49 4.82
N SER A 184 -24.95 -0.05 6.00
CA SER A 184 -26.29 0.09 6.60
C SER A 184 -26.68 1.54 6.92
N GLU A 185 -25.71 2.44 7.01
CA GLU A 185 -25.95 3.87 7.17
C GLU A 185 -26.32 4.58 5.85
N VAL A 186 -26.12 3.92 4.70
CA VAL A 186 -26.40 4.47 3.37
C VAL A 186 -27.81 4.11 2.96
N LYS A 187 -28.69 5.10 2.93
CA LYS A 187 -30.09 4.93 2.49
C LYS A 187 -30.19 4.94 0.98
N GLY A 188 -30.94 4.02 0.39
CA GLY A 188 -31.13 3.90 -1.05
C GLY A 188 -29.82 3.62 -1.79
N GLN A 189 -29.73 4.06 -3.04
CA GLN A 189 -28.53 3.98 -3.90
C GLN A 189 -28.09 2.52 -4.17
N GLU A 190 -29.05 1.59 -4.30
CA GLU A 190 -28.78 0.15 -4.44
C GLU A 190 -27.92 -0.17 -5.68
N ASN A 191 -28.12 0.57 -6.79
CA ASN A 191 -27.30 0.43 -8.00
C ASN A 191 -25.81 0.75 -7.74
N VAL A 192 -25.54 1.78 -6.91
CA VAL A 192 -24.17 2.17 -6.58
C VAL A 192 -23.55 1.18 -5.61
N LYS A 193 -24.32 0.69 -4.63
CA LYS A 193 -23.87 -0.38 -3.70
C LYS A 193 -23.51 -1.64 -4.49
N ARG A 194 -24.36 -2.05 -5.46
CA ARG A 194 -24.08 -3.19 -6.34
C ARG A 194 -22.82 -2.97 -7.17
N ALA A 195 -22.63 -1.80 -7.76
CA ALA A 195 -21.42 -1.47 -8.50
C ALA A 195 -20.15 -1.53 -7.62
N LEU A 196 -20.24 -1.05 -6.36
CA LEU A 196 -19.15 -1.11 -5.40
C LEU A 196 -18.87 -2.56 -4.93
N GLU A 197 -19.90 -3.39 -4.77
CA GLU A 197 -19.76 -4.82 -4.48
C GLU A 197 -19.01 -5.53 -5.62
N ILE A 198 -19.42 -5.32 -6.87
CA ILE A 198 -18.75 -5.89 -8.05
C ILE A 198 -17.28 -5.40 -8.12
N ALA A 199 -17.06 -4.10 -7.92
CA ALA A 199 -15.73 -3.52 -7.93
C ALA A 199 -14.84 -4.13 -6.83
N ALA A 200 -15.36 -4.31 -5.60
CA ALA A 200 -14.65 -4.95 -4.50
C ALA A 200 -14.36 -6.43 -4.77
N ALA A 201 -15.32 -7.16 -5.34
CA ALA A 201 -15.18 -8.57 -5.64
C ALA A 201 -14.16 -8.84 -6.75
N GLY A 202 -14.14 -8.02 -7.81
CA GLY A 202 -13.27 -8.19 -8.97
C GLY A 202 -11.97 -7.38 -8.93
N GLY A 203 -11.83 -6.43 -8.00
CA GLY A 203 -10.73 -5.48 -7.99
C GLY A 203 -10.81 -4.44 -9.11
N HIS A 204 -12.04 -4.12 -9.57
CA HIS A 204 -12.28 -3.24 -10.70
C HIS A 204 -12.17 -1.77 -10.35
N ASN A 205 -11.60 -0.99 -11.24
CA ASN A 205 -11.57 0.47 -11.12
C ASN A 205 -12.96 1.06 -11.40
N ILE A 206 -13.41 2.00 -10.57
CA ILE A 206 -14.76 2.57 -10.65
C ILE A 206 -14.76 4.10 -10.63
N LEU A 207 -15.61 4.68 -11.45
CA LEU A 207 -15.94 6.11 -11.45
C LEU A 207 -17.39 6.32 -11.02
N ILE A 208 -17.59 7.13 -10.00
CA ILE A 208 -18.89 7.49 -9.45
C ILE A 208 -19.22 8.89 -9.89
N VAL A 209 -20.26 9.07 -10.71
CA VAL A 209 -20.71 10.36 -11.24
C VAL A 209 -22.04 10.74 -10.61
N GLY A 210 -22.20 11.98 -10.16
CA GLY A 210 -23.48 12.42 -9.61
C GLY A 210 -23.43 13.84 -9.04
N PRO A 211 -24.60 14.43 -8.72
CA PRO A 211 -24.70 15.80 -8.24
C PRO A 211 -24.02 15.99 -6.88
N PRO A 212 -23.71 17.24 -6.49
CA PRO A 212 -23.21 17.53 -5.15
C PRO A 212 -24.19 17.05 -4.07
N GLY A 213 -23.68 16.50 -2.99
CA GLY A 213 -24.51 15.98 -1.89
C GLY A 213 -25.16 14.60 -2.12
N ALA A 214 -24.96 13.96 -3.26
CA ALA A 214 -25.50 12.61 -3.55
C ALA A 214 -24.84 11.47 -2.77
N GLY A 215 -23.86 11.74 -1.89
CA GLY A 215 -23.22 10.72 -1.04
C GLY A 215 -22.05 9.97 -1.67
N LYS A 216 -21.51 10.39 -2.82
CA LYS A 216 -20.40 9.73 -3.54
C LYS A 216 -19.20 9.42 -2.63
N SER A 217 -18.63 10.44 -1.99
CA SER A 217 -17.47 10.30 -1.10
C SER A 217 -17.82 9.49 0.17
N MET A 218 -19.07 9.56 0.64
CA MET A 218 -19.57 8.78 1.76
C MET A 218 -19.56 7.28 1.43
N MET A 219 -20.03 6.90 0.24
CA MET A 219 -20.04 5.50 -0.22
C MET A 219 -18.62 4.99 -0.46
N ALA A 220 -17.76 5.79 -1.09
CA ALA A 220 -16.36 5.41 -1.31
C ALA A 220 -15.61 5.12 0.01
N LYS A 221 -15.84 5.92 1.07
CA LYS A 221 -15.23 5.72 2.39
C LYS A 221 -15.70 4.46 3.11
N ARG A 222 -16.81 3.83 2.70
CA ARG A 222 -17.33 2.57 3.24
C ARG A 222 -16.80 1.35 2.52
N LEU A 223 -16.19 1.55 1.36
CA LEU A 223 -15.65 0.47 0.53
C LEU A 223 -14.66 -0.44 1.29
N PRO A 224 -13.74 0.08 2.14
CA PRO A 224 -12.86 -0.80 2.93
C PRO A 224 -13.59 -1.85 3.75
N GLY A 225 -14.81 -1.54 4.24
CA GLY A 225 -15.64 -2.46 5.02
C GLY A 225 -16.20 -3.66 4.24
N ILE A 226 -16.19 -3.62 2.91
CA ILE A 226 -16.65 -4.71 2.03
C ILE A 226 -15.53 -5.33 1.20
N LEU A 227 -14.30 -4.79 1.26
CA LEU A 227 -13.17 -5.39 0.57
C LEU A 227 -12.83 -6.77 1.15
N PRO A 228 -12.29 -7.69 0.32
CA PRO A 228 -11.88 -9.01 0.79
C PRO A 228 -10.75 -8.89 1.82
N ASP A 229 -10.69 -9.86 2.74
CA ASP A 229 -9.64 -9.92 3.73
C ASP A 229 -8.27 -10.04 3.07
N MET A 230 -7.26 -9.47 3.72
CA MET A 230 -5.88 -9.56 3.24
C MET A 230 -5.28 -10.93 3.58
N SER A 231 -4.55 -11.51 2.64
CA SER A 231 -3.67 -12.63 2.93
C SER A 231 -2.45 -12.16 3.74
N ARG A 232 -1.77 -13.09 4.43
CA ARG A 232 -0.53 -12.77 5.14
C ARG A 232 0.52 -12.13 4.23
N GLY A 233 0.64 -12.61 2.98
CA GLY A 233 1.55 -12.03 1.99
C GLY A 233 1.21 -10.59 1.62
N GLU A 234 -0.08 -10.26 1.42
CA GLU A 234 -0.54 -8.90 1.18
C GLU A 234 -0.28 -7.98 2.40
N MET A 235 -0.47 -8.50 3.63
CA MET A 235 -0.18 -7.74 4.85
C MET A 235 1.32 -7.43 4.96
N ILE A 236 2.21 -8.39 4.68
CA ILE A 236 3.66 -8.20 4.66
C ILE A 236 4.03 -7.12 3.65
N GLN A 237 3.61 -7.25 2.39
CA GLN A 237 3.94 -6.28 1.32
C GLN A 237 3.48 -4.86 1.66
N SER A 238 2.26 -4.71 2.17
CA SER A 238 1.73 -3.40 2.54
C SER A 238 2.47 -2.83 3.76
N THR A 239 2.78 -3.68 4.76
CA THR A 239 3.53 -3.26 5.95
C THR A 239 4.96 -2.85 5.60
N GLU A 240 5.64 -3.55 4.69
CA GLU A 240 6.97 -3.15 4.21
C GLU A 240 6.97 -1.72 3.66
N ILE A 241 5.95 -1.36 2.85
CA ILE A 241 5.80 -0.01 2.29
C ILE A 241 5.57 1.02 3.41
N TYR A 242 4.67 0.73 4.36
CA TYR A 242 4.34 1.62 5.47
C TYR A 242 5.52 1.77 6.45
N SER A 243 6.26 0.71 6.69
CA SER A 243 7.47 0.69 7.51
C SER A 243 8.54 1.63 6.94
N VAL A 244 8.83 1.51 5.65
CA VAL A 244 9.80 2.39 4.95
C VAL A 244 9.32 3.83 4.90
N ALA A 245 8.01 4.05 4.78
CA ALA A 245 7.41 5.38 4.85
C ALA A 245 7.46 6.01 6.25
N GLY A 246 7.69 5.20 7.31
CA GLY A 246 7.64 5.64 8.71
C GLY A 246 6.22 5.83 9.22
N LEU A 247 5.29 5.04 8.71
CA LEU A 247 3.86 5.07 9.04
C LEU A 247 3.42 3.89 9.91
N THR A 248 4.33 3.02 10.30
CA THR A 248 4.12 2.01 11.34
C THR A 248 4.36 2.62 12.73
N SER A 249 3.69 2.13 13.75
CA SER A 249 3.87 2.55 15.13
C SER A 249 3.71 1.36 16.06
N ARG A 250 4.01 1.54 17.36
CA ARG A 250 3.79 0.49 18.36
C ARG A 250 2.33 0.06 18.47
N GLU A 251 1.39 0.99 18.26
CA GLU A 251 -0.06 0.75 18.30
C GLU A 251 -0.55 0.09 17.01
N HIS A 252 0.03 0.48 15.87
CA HIS A 252 -0.28 -0.03 14.55
C HIS A 252 0.99 -0.57 13.87
N PRO A 253 1.52 -1.71 14.35
CA PRO A 253 2.79 -2.26 13.83
C PRO A 253 2.64 -2.88 12.45
N ILE A 254 1.41 -3.27 12.06
CA ILE A 254 1.12 -4.02 10.84
C ILE A 254 -0.09 -3.42 10.13
N VAL A 255 -0.04 -3.39 8.81
CA VAL A 255 -1.18 -3.09 7.94
C VAL A 255 -2.02 -4.37 7.79
N SER A 256 -3.00 -4.55 8.67
CA SER A 256 -3.89 -5.74 8.70
C SER A 256 -5.15 -5.58 7.84
N MET A 257 -5.48 -4.35 7.45
CA MET A 257 -6.63 -4.02 6.60
C MET A 257 -6.17 -3.35 5.31
N ARG A 258 -6.98 -3.52 4.25
CA ARG A 258 -6.68 -2.91 2.95
C ARG A 258 -6.60 -1.39 3.07
N PRO A 259 -5.47 -0.77 2.70
CA PRO A 259 -5.30 0.68 2.80
C PRO A 259 -6.35 1.44 2.00
N PHE A 260 -6.84 2.55 2.57
CA PHE A 260 -7.68 3.51 1.86
C PHE A 260 -6.98 4.87 1.85
N ARG A 261 -6.44 5.25 0.68
CA ARG A 261 -5.72 6.52 0.51
C ARG A 261 -6.59 7.49 -0.27
N ALA A 262 -6.78 8.67 0.27
CA ALA A 262 -7.63 9.70 -0.31
C ALA A 262 -6.89 11.05 -0.36
N PRO A 263 -5.91 11.21 -1.26
CA PRO A 263 -5.18 12.46 -1.39
C PRO A 263 -6.10 13.58 -1.88
N HIS A 264 -5.88 14.79 -1.36
CA HIS A 264 -6.59 15.97 -1.82
C HIS A 264 -6.17 16.32 -3.25
N HIS A 265 -7.06 16.93 -4.06
CA HIS A 265 -6.79 17.28 -5.47
C HIS A 265 -5.61 18.24 -5.67
N THR A 266 -5.14 18.92 -4.60
CA THR A 266 -3.94 19.78 -4.63
C THR A 266 -2.62 19.02 -4.46
N VAL A 267 -2.66 17.70 -4.32
CA VAL A 267 -1.46 16.87 -4.21
C VAL A 267 -0.53 17.09 -5.41
N SER A 268 0.77 17.10 -5.18
CA SER A 268 1.75 17.18 -6.26
C SER A 268 1.98 15.79 -6.90
N ALA A 269 2.47 15.77 -8.15
CA ALA A 269 2.86 14.53 -8.82
C ALA A 269 3.87 13.72 -7.97
N ALA A 270 4.82 14.39 -7.31
CA ALA A 270 5.77 13.74 -6.40
C ALA A 270 5.11 13.23 -5.10
N GLY A 271 4.07 13.90 -4.59
CA GLY A 271 3.29 13.40 -3.46
C GLY A 271 2.50 12.14 -3.83
N LEU A 272 2.01 12.09 -5.07
CA LEU A 272 1.24 10.95 -5.56
C LEU A 272 2.15 9.74 -5.89
N SER A 273 3.21 9.93 -6.69
CA SER A 273 4.11 8.83 -7.13
C SER A 273 5.22 8.50 -6.15
N GLY A 274 5.52 9.40 -5.25
CA GLY A 274 6.71 9.31 -4.41
C GLY A 274 7.86 10.20 -4.92
N GLY A 275 8.81 10.46 -4.06
CA GLY A 275 9.91 11.37 -4.37
C GLY A 275 10.72 11.79 -3.15
N GLY A 276 11.31 12.98 -3.24
CA GLY A 276 12.23 13.51 -2.24
C GLY A 276 13.69 13.36 -2.66
N THR A 277 14.61 13.87 -1.85
CA THR A 277 16.06 13.70 -2.05
C THR A 277 16.48 12.24 -1.88
N SER A 278 15.87 11.54 -0.92
CA SER A 278 15.90 10.10 -0.79
C SER A 278 14.53 9.57 -1.25
N PRO A 279 14.47 8.66 -2.23
CA PRO A 279 13.21 8.15 -2.75
C PRO A 279 12.34 7.57 -1.62
N ARG A 280 11.12 8.10 -1.47
CA ARG A 280 10.12 7.59 -0.53
C ARG A 280 8.84 7.21 -1.29
N PRO A 281 8.06 6.22 -0.80
CA PRO A 281 6.79 5.86 -1.43
C PRO A 281 5.79 7.02 -1.34
N GLY A 282 5.00 7.21 -2.41
CA GLY A 282 3.89 8.16 -2.47
C GLY A 282 2.55 7.51 -2.19
N GLU A 283 1.45 8.29 -2.33
CA GLU A 283 0.08 7.82 -2.09
C GLU A 283 -0.30 6.60 -2.93
N ILE A 284 0.23 6.49 -4.16
CA ILE A 284 0.03 5.34 -5.05
C ILE A 284 0.57 4.06 -4.41
N SER A 285 1.81 4.10 -3.90
CA SER A 285 2.43 2.93 -3.25
C SER A 285 1.80 2.65 -1.89
N LEU A 286 1.40 3.69 -1.14
CA LEU A 286 0.68 3.54 0.12
C LEU A 286 -0.72 2.94 -0.05
N ALA A 287 -1.30 3.04 -1.26
CA ALA A 287 -2.57 2.39 -1.61
C ALA A 287 -2.40 0.91 -2.03
N HIS A 288 -1.19 0.38 -2.05
CA HIS A 288 -0.92 -1.00 -2.48
C HIS A 288 -1.79 -2.01 -1.73
N ASN A 289 -2.36 -2.99 -2.44
CA ASN A 289 -3.33 -3.97 -1.96
C ASN A 289 -4.63 -3.37 -1.39
N GLY A 290 -4.89 -2.09 -1.67
CA GLY A 290 -6.03 -1.34 -1.15
C GLY A 290 -6.70 -0.46 -2.20
N VAL A 291 -7.12 0.73 -1.78
CA VAL A 291 -7.87 1.70 -2.57
C VAL A 291 -7.15 3.03 -2.66
N LEU A 292 -7.03 3.56 -3.86
CA LEU A 292 -6.71 4.97 -4.10
C LEU A 292 -8.01 5.69 -4.50
N PHE A 293 -8.50 6.56 -3.62
CA PHE A 293 -9.72 7.33 -3.86
C PHE A 293 -9.38 8.76 -4.30
N LEU A 294 -9.85 9.14 -5.48
CA LEU A 294 -9.72 10.48 -6.03
C LEU A 294 -11.09 11.16 -6.09
N ASP A 295 -11.37 12.02 -5.11
CA ASP A 295 -12.58 12.83 -5.12
C ASP A 295 -12.40 14.06 -6.01
N GLU A 296 -13.48 14.51 -6.63
CA GLU A 296 -13.45 15.66 -7.57
C GLU A 296 -12.41 15.47 -8.69
N LEU A 297 -12.40 14.30 -9.33
CA LEU A 297 -11.39 13.87 -10.30
C LEU A 297 -11.00 14.96 -11.33
N PRO A 298 -11.91 15.75 -11.95
CA PRO A 298 -11.54 16.81 -12.90
C PRO A 298 -10.86 18.05 -12.27
N GLU A 299 -10.75 18.12 -10.93
CA GLU A 299 -10.06 19.22 -10.25
C GLU A 299 -8.57 18.92 -10.01
N PHE A 300 -8.16 17.66 -10.18
CA PHE A 300 -6.74 17.32 -10.21
C PHE A 300 -6.05 17.90 -11.44
N ARG A 301 -4.80 18.28 -11.28
CA ARG A 301 -3.97 18.74 -12.40
C ARG A 301 -3.71 17.57 -13.36
N SER A 302 -3.66 17.86 -14.66
CA SER A 302 -3.46 16.82 -15.69
C SER A 302 -2.12 16.09 -15.54
N ASP A 303 -1.04 16.79 -15.13
CA ASP A 303 0.27 16.18 -14.88
C ASP A 303 0.23 15.18 -13.72
N VAL A 304 -0.61 15.41 -12.70
CA VAL A 304 -0.82 14.50 -11.57
C VAL A 304 -1.60 13.26 -12.00
N LEU A 305 -2.64 13.41 -12.83
CA LEU A 305 -3.42 12.27 -13.34
C LEU A 305 -2.61 11.39 -14.31
N GLU A 306 -1.71 11.98 -15.10
CA GLU A 306 -0.85 11.21 -16.01
C GLU A 306 0.10 10.24 -15.28
N VAL A 307 0.51 10.56 -14.04
CA VAL A 307 1.37 9.69 -13.23
C VAL A 307 0.69 8.35 -12.90
N LEU A 308 -0.65 8.30 -12.89
CA LEU A 308 -1.40 7.07 -12.61
C LEU A 308 -1.34 6.02 -13.73
N ARG A 309 -0.95 6.42 -14.95
CA ARG A 309 -1.03 5.53 -16.12
C ARG A 309 -0.15 4.29 -15.99
N GLN A 310 1.11 4.47 -15.63
CA GLN A 310 2.04 3.38 -15.46
C GLN A 310 1.64 2.44 -14.30
N PRO A 311 1.37 2.94 -13.08
CA PRO A 311 0.93 2.09 -11.97
C PRO A 311 -0.32 1.25 -12.26
N LEU A 312 -1.28 1.81 -13.00
CA LEU A 312 -2.51 1.10 -13.38
C LEU A 312 -2.29 0.02 -14.47
N GLU A 313 -1.17 0.08 -15.21
CA GLU A 313 -0.80 -0.95 -16.19
C GLU A 313 0.14 -1.99 -15.59
N ASP A 314 1.22 -1.52 -14.98
CA ASP A 314 2.33 -2.37 -14.55
C ASP A 314 2.18 -2.87 -13.10
N GLY A 315 1.32 -2.23 -12.29
CA GLY A 315 1.19 -2.51 -10.85
C GLY A 315 2.41 -2.08 -10.04
N GLU A 316 3.24 -1.20 -10.62
CA GLU A 316 4.47 -0.70 -10.01
C GLU A 316 4.67 0.79 -10.34
N VAL A 317 5.35 1.51 -9.44
CA VAL A 317 5.78 2.88 -9.67
C VAL A 317 7.28 3.01 -9.48
N THR A 318 7.97 3.53 -10.49
CA THR A 318 9.41 3.73 -10.45
C THR A 318 9.75 5.21 -10.18
N VAL A 319 10.46 5.44 -9.09
CA VAL A 319 10.92 6.76 -8.67
C VAL A 319 12.43 6.88 -8.95
N SER A 320 12.80 7.65 -9.97
CA SER A 320 14.21 7.92 -10.29
C SER A 320 14.64 9.29 -9.75
N ARG A 321 15.75 9.32 -9.01
CA ARG A 321 16.38 10.53 -8.46
C ARG A 321 17.89 10.40 -8.57
N VAL A 322 18.59 11.50 -8.30
CA VAL A 322 20.07 11.51 -8.27
C VAL A 322 20.64 10.49 -7.27
N ALA A 323 19.91 10.24 -6.18
CA ALA A 323 20.31 9.27 -5.16
C ALA A 323 20.08 7.80 -5.56
N GLY A 324 19.39 7.53 -6.67
CA GLY A 324 19.11 6.19 -7.18
C GLY A 324 17.69 6.04 -7.75
N THR A 325 17.45 4.89 -8.31
CA THR A 325 16.13 4.47 -8.82
C THR A 325 15.57 3.40 -7.90
N VAL A 326 14.32 3.58 -7.48
CA VAL A 326 13.59 2.64 -6.63
C VAL A 326 12.23 2.37 -7.25
N THR A 327 11.87 1.09 -7.33
CA THR A 327 10.54 0.64 -7.77
C THR A 327 9.74 0.19 -6.56
N TYR A 328 8.52 0.71 -6.45
CA TYR A 328 7.57 0.38 -5.40
C TYR A 328 6.38 -0.37 -5.99
N PRO A 329 5.89 -1.44 -5.36
CA PRO A 329 4.65 -2.07 -5.78
C PRO A 329 3.47 -1.10 -5.60
N SER A 330 2.51 -1.16 -6.53
CA SER A 330 1.38 -0.22 -6.57
C SER A 330 0.13 -0.85 -7.17
N ARG A 331 -0.18 -2.08 -6.80
CA ARG A 331 -1.44 -2.73 -7.17
C ARG A 331 -2.55 -2.21 -6.25
N PHE A 332 -3.42 -1.37 -6.78
CA PHE A 332 -4.52 -0.76 -6.04
C PHE A 332 -5.77 -0.72 -6.91
N MET A 333 -6.92 -0.65 -6.26
CA MET A 333 -8.19 -0.35 -6.90
C MET A 333 -8.36 1.16 -6.96
N LEU A 334 -8.53 1.71 -8.17
CA LEU A 334 -8.79 3.12 -8.37
C LEU A 334 -10.30 3.39 -8.22
N VAL A 335 -10.65 4.22 -7.25
CA VAL A 335 -12.01 4.73 -7.06
C VAL A 335 -12.00 6.22 -7.31
N CYS A 336 -12.82 6.67 -8.25
CA CYS A 336 -12.93 8.09 -8.58
C CYS A 336 -14.35 8.58 -8.33
N ALA A 337 -14.48 9.83 -7.91
CA ALA A 337 -15.76 10.52 -7.85
C ALA A 337 -15.70 11.85 -8.61
N MET A 338 -16.77 12.19 -9.31
CA MET A 338 -16.88 13.48 -9.98
C MET A 338 -18.31 13.97 -10.03
N ASN A 339 -18.48 15.26 -10.27
CA ASN A 339 -19.77 15.83 -10.64
C ASN A 339 -19.99 15.70 -12.16
N PRO A 340 -21.26 15.72 -12.66
CA PRO A 340 -21.52 15.60 -14.09
C PRO A 340 -21.11 16.84 -14.91
N CYS A 341 -20.90 17.98 -14.25
CA CYS A 341 -20.37 19.20 -14.84
C CYS A 341 -19.77 20.11 -13.76
N LYS A 342 -19.17 21.24 -14.14
CA LYS A 342 -18.57 22.20 -13.20
C LYS A 342 -19.54 22.73 -12.14
N CYS A 343 -20.83 22.97 -12.48
CA CYS A 343 -21.84 23.40 -11.51
C CYS A 343 -22.48 22.21 -10.75
N GLY A 344 -22.25 20.98 -11.20
CA GLY A 344 -22.71 19.74 -10.58
C GLY A 344 -24.15 19.30 -10.92
N TRP A 345 -24.87 20.01 -11.76
CA TRP A 345 -26.31 19.80 -11.97
C TRP A 345 -26.71 19.42 -13.40
N TYR A 346 -25.75 19.06 -14.26
CA TYR A 346 -26.06 18.61 -15.63
C TYR A 346 -26.89 17.31 -15.60
N GLY A 347 -27.95 17.25 -16.42
CA GLY A 347 -28.87 16.10 -16.42
C GLY A 347 -29.83 16.02 -15.23
N HIS A 348 -29.71 16.89 -14.23
CA HIS A 348 -30.56 16.84 -13.05
C HIS A 348 -31.97 17.38 -13.31
N PRO A 349 -33.06 16.71 -12.90
CA PRO A 349 -34.45 17.13 -13.18
C PRO A 349 -34.81 18.55 -12.68
N SER A 350 -34.09 19.08 -11.67
CA SER A 350 -34.35 20.42 -11.12
C SER A 350 -34.08 21.58 -12.07
N GLY A 351 -33.47 21.36 -13.22
CA GLY A 351 -33.13 22.42 -14.17
C GLY A 351 -32.11 23.47 -13.65
N ARG A 352 -31.38 23.16 -12.56
CA ARG A 352 -30.41 24.09 -11.92
C ARG A 352 -29.11 24.24 -12.72
N CYS A 353 -28.87 23.39 -13.72
CA CYS A 353 -27.65 23.46 -14.50
C CYS A 353 -27.64 24.76 -15.34
N ARG A 354 -26.52 25.48 -15.28
CA ARG A 354 -26.26 26.72 -16.06
C ARG A 354 -25.07 26.53 -17.01
N CYS A 355 -24.51 25.35 -17.11
CA CYS A 355 -23.40 25.05 -18.00
C CYS A 355 -23.90 24.89 -19.42
N THR A 356 -23.16 25.46 -20.39
CA THR A 356 -23.36 25.15 -21.80
C THR A 356 -22.78 23.77 -22.11
N GLU A 357 -23.18 23.11 -23.17
CA GLU A 357 -22.56 21.85 -23.62
C GLU A 357 -21.04 22.00 -23.80
N ARG A 358 -20.58 23.18 -24.26
CA ARG A 358 -19.16 23.48 -24.38
C ARG A 358 -18.44 23.45 -23.01
N ASP A 359 -19.08 23.97 -21.95
CA ASP A 359 -18.53 23.96 -20.60
C ASP A 359 -18.45 22.53 -20.05
N VAL A 360 -19.49 21.73 -20.32
CA VAL A 360 -19.53 20.31 -19.92
C VAL A 360 -18.42 19.53 -20.61
N ARG A 361 -18.29 19.64 -21.93
CA ARG A 361 -17.21 19.00 -22.70
C ARG A 361 -15.83 19.44 -22.22
N ARG A 362 -15.62 20.71 -21.92
CA ARG A 362 -14.37 21.24 -21.38
C ARG A 362 -14.08 20.70 -19.98
N TYR A 363 -15.09 20.45 -19.18
CA TYR A 363 -14.95 19.86 -17.86
C TYR A 363 -14.54 18.39 -17.95
N HIS A 364 -15.19 17.61 -18.80
CA HIS A 364 -14.88 16.21 -19.04
C HIS A 364 -13.51 16.01 -19.71
N SER A 365 -13.10 16.91 -20.62
CA SER A 365 -11.80 16.82 -21.32
C SER A 365 -10.59 16.98 -20.41
N LYS A 366 -10.77 17.38 -19.14
CA LYS A 366 -9.70 17.37 -18.14
C LYS A 366 -9.25 15.94 -17.77
N ILE A 367 -10.12 14.95 -17.96
CA ILE A 367 -9.81 13.54 -17.77
C ILE A 367 -9.35 12.98 -19.11
N SER A 368 -8.12 12.47 -19.15
CA SER A 368 -7.58 11.90 -20.39
C SER A 368 -8.30 10.62 -20.80
N GLY A 369 -8.51 10.41 -22.12
CA GLY A 369 -9.06 9.17 -22.65
C GLY A 369 -8.33 7.93 -22.14
N PRO A 370 -6.99 7.89 -22.14
CA PRO A 370 -6.23 6.76 -21.58
C PRO A 370 -6.50 6.45 -20.10
N LEU A 371 -6.85 7.45 -19.27
CA LEU A 371 -7.25 7.19 -17.89
C LEU A 371 -8.68 6.61 -17.83
N LEU A 372 -9.62 7.16 -18.60
CA LEU A 372 -10.99 6.62 -18.71
C LEU A 372 -10.99 5.18 -19.23
N ASP A 373 -10.08 4.89 -20.14
CA ASP A 373 -9.85 3.53 -20.62
C ASP A 373 -9.41 2.54 -19.54
N ARG A 374 -8.97 2.97 -18.37
CA ARG A 374 -8.57 2.13 -17.24
C ARG A 374 -9.62 2.01 -16.14
N ILE A 375 -10.76 2.68 -16.33
CA ILE A 375 -11.93 2.56 -15.46
C ILE A 375 -12.83 1.47 -16.02
N ASP A 376 -13.17 0.48 -15.20
CA ASP A 376 -13.97 -0.68 -15.61
C ASP A 376 -15.47 -0.40 -15.47
N LEU A 377 -15.86 0.25 -14.37
CA LEU A 377 -17.25 0.55 -14.06
C LEU A 377 -17.45 2.07 -13.97
N ILE A 378 -18.52 2.57 -14.59
CA ILE A 378 -18.98 3.94 -14.42
C ILE A 378 -20.41 3.88 -13.94
N VAL A 379 -20.68 4.47 -12.78
CA VAL A 379 -22.02 4.43 -12.16
C VAL A 379 -22.50 5.84 -11.88
N GLU A 380 -23.74 6.10 -12.27
CA GLU A 380 -24.42 7.36 -11.94
C GLU A 380 -25.15 7.25 -10.60
N VAL A 381 -24.93 8.24 -9.74
CA VAL A 381 -25.63 8.39 -8.47
C VAL A 381 -26.81 9.32 -8.70
N PRO A 382 -28.03 8.83 -8.70
CA PRO A 382 -29.22 9.68 -8.82
C PRO A 382 -29.34 10.59 -7.59
N ALA A 383 -30.04 11.72 -7.77
CA ALA A 383 -30.45 12.52 -6.62
C ALA A 383 -31.47 11.71 -5.81
N LEU A 384 -31.28 11.67 -4.49
CA LEU A 384 -32.21 11.00 -3.59
C LEU A 384 -33.49 11.82 -3.46
N ASP A 385 -34.65 11.17 -3.61
CA ASP A 385 -35.94 11.76 -3.31
C ASP A 385 -36.20 11.78 -1.79
N TYR A 386 -37.00 12.73 -1.34
CA TYR A 386 -37.34 12.88 0.09
C TYR A 386 -37.93 11.59 0.68
N GLU A 387 -38.74 10.88 -0.10
CA GLU A 387 -39.36 9.62 0.31
C GLU A 387 -38.33 8.52 0.57
N GLU A 388 -37.26 8.43 -0.25
CA GLU A 388 -36.14 7.48 -0.07
C GLU A 388 -35.31 7.82 1.18
N LEU A 389 -35.08 9.12 1.44
CA LEU A 389 -34.37 9.58 2.64
C LEU A 389 -35.17 9.33 3.93
N SER A 390 -36.51 9.43 3.84
CA SER A 390 -37.39 9.29 5.01
C SER A 390 -37.71 7.83 5.37
N ARG A 391 -37.55 6.89 4.42
CA ARG A 391 -37.79 5.46 4.68
C ARG A 391 -36.87 4.94 5.77
N ARG A 392 -37.47 4.29 6.78
CA ARG A 392 -36.75 3.54 7.82
C ARG A 392 -36.40 2.11 7.38
N SER A 393 -36.00 1.90 6.11
CA SER A 393 -35.50 0.59 5.72
C SER A 393 -34.11 0.39 6.29
N SER A 394 -33.86 -0.76 6.91
CA SER A 394 -32.49 -1.16 7.27
C SER A 394 -31.77 -1.47 5.96
N ALA A 395 -30.82 -0.61 5.57
CA ALA A 395 -29.93 -0.93 4.47
C ALA A 395 -29.05 -2.14 4.84
N GLU A 396 -28.56 -2.85 3.84
CA GLU A 396 -27.73 -4.04 4.00
C GLU A 396 -26.42 -3.69 4.73
N ARG A 397 -25.98 -4.57 5.63
CA ARG A 397 -24.73 -4.39 6.39
C ARG A 397 -23.51 -4.66 5.53
N SER A 398 -22.44 -3.92 5.76
CA SER A 398 -21.14 -4.18 5.13
C SER A 398 -20.68 -5.63 5.32
N ALA A 399 -20.94 -6.23 6.47
CA ALA A 399 -20.56 -7.60 6.77
C ALA A 399 -21.25 -8.65 5.84
N ASP A 400 -22.49 -8.40 5.42
CA ASP A 400 -23.22 -9.33 4.53
C ASP A 400 -22.74 -9.19 3.08
N ILE A 401 -22.48 -7.97 2.62
CA ILE A 401 -21.83 -7.71 1.32
C ILE A 401 -20.44 -8.37 1.31
N LYS A 402 -19.65 -8.17 2.36
CA LYS A 402 -18.30 -8.74 2.47
C LYS A 402 -18.28 -10.27 2.39
N LYS A 403 -19.28 -10.95 2.93
CA LYS A 403 -19.39 -12.41 2.80
C LYS A 403 -19.50 -12.85 1.33
N ARG A 404 -20.32 -12.15 0.51
CA ARG A 404 -20.45 -12.44 -0.93
C ARG A 404 -19.16 -12.11 -1.68
N VAL A 405 -18.54 -10.98 -1.35
CA VAL A 405 -17.23 -10.58 -1.92
C VAL A 405 -16.15 -11.61 -1.60
N ASN A 406 -16.07 -12.09 -0.36
CA ASN A 406 -15.10 -13.12 0.03
C ASN A 406 -15.38 -14.46 -0.69
N ALA A 407 -16.65 -14.85 -0.87
CA ALA A 407 -17.02 -16.06 -1.61
C ALA A 407 -16.58 -15.96 -3.09
N ALA A 408 -16.84 -14.83 -3.76
CA ALA A 408 -16.42 -14.61 -5.13
C ALA A 408 -14.87 -14.59 -5.25
N ARG A 409 -14.17 -13.99 -4.29
CA ARG A 409 -12.68 -13.99 -4.24
C ARG A 409 -12.11 -15.39 -4.04
N GLU A 410 -12.77 -16.24 -3.27
CA GLU A 410 -12.33 -17.62 -3.10
C GLU A 410 -12.45 -18.42 -4.40
N ILE A 411 -13.49 -18.17 -5.22
CA ILE A 411 -13.63 -18.76 -6.57
C ILE A 411 -12.46 -18.29 -7.46
N GLN A 412 -12.12 -17.00 -7.43
CA GLN A 412 -11.00 -16.42 -8.20
C GLN A 412 -9.66 -16.99 -7.75
N ARG A 413 -9.44 -17.10 -6.43
CA ARG A 413 -8.21 -17.70 -5.87
C ARG A 413 -7.99 -19.13 -6.37
N ARG A 414 -9.04 -19.95 -6.40
CA ARG A 414 -8.99 -21.32 -6.96
C ARG A 414 -8.70 -21.32 -8.45
N ARG A 415 -9.26 -20.37 -9.19
CA ARG A 415 -9.07 -20.22 -10.63
C ARG A 415 -7.62 -19.88 -10.99
N PHE A 416 -7.02 -18.92 -10.28
CA PHE A 416 -5.68 -18.43 -10.59
C PHE A 416 -4.55 -19.20 -9.89
N GLY A 417 -4.83 -20.01 -8.90
CA GLY A 417 -3.86 -20.92 -8.28
C GLY A 417 -2.69 -20.23 -7.60
N GLY A 418 -2.91 -19.14 -6.86
CA GLY A 418 -1.83 -18.35 -6.26
C GLY A 418 -2.09 -17.90 -4.82
N ASP A 419 -1.34 -16.93 -4.36
CA ASP A 419 -1.39 -16.32 -3.04
C ASP A 419 -2.64 -15.42 -2.81
N GLY A 420 -3.54 -15.36 -3.80
CA GLY A 420 -4.78 -14.57 -3.74
C GLY A 420 -4.64 -13.12 -4.19
N THR A 421 -3.49 -12.70 -4.69
CA THR A 421 -3.26 -11.33 -5.21
C THR A 421 -3.90 -11.08 -6.57
N MET A 422 -4.16 -12.14 -7.35
CA MET A 422 -4.83 -12.06 -8.66
C MET A 422 -6.36 -12.00 -8.50
N CYS A 423 -7.00 -11.16 -9.31
CA CYS A 423 -8.45 -11.03 -9.38
C CYS A 423 -8.92 -10.83 -10.83
N ASN A 424 -10.22 -10.86 -11.05
CA ASN A 424 -10.76 -10.81 -12.41
C ASN A 424 -10.37 -9.55 -13.20
N ALA A 425 -10.16 -8.40 -12.55
CA ALA A 425 -9.65 -7.20 -13.21
C ALA A 425 -8.26 -7.40 -13.86
N HIS A 426 -7.47 -8.36 -13.36
CA HIS A 426 -6.13 -8.66 -13.85
C HIS A 426 -6.06 -9.81 -14.87
N ILE A 427 -7.20 -10.37 -15.32
CA ILE A 427 -7.22 -11.41 -16.36
C ILE A 427 -6.53 -10.87 -17.63
N GLY A 428 -5.48 -11.55 -18.07
CA GLY A 428 -4.76 -11.19 -19.28
C GLY A 428 -5.59 -11.44 -20.54
N SER A 429 -5.33 -10.71 -21.64
CA SER A 429 -6.09 -10.87 -22.89
C SER A 429 -5.98 -12.28 -23.48
N ARG A 430 -4.91 -13.02 -23.18
CA ARG A 430 -4.75 -14.42 -23.63
C ARG A 430 -5.68 -15.39 -22.88
N GLU A 431 -5.93 -15.15 -21.61
CA GLU A 431 -6.74 -15.98 -20.73
C GLU A 431 -8.21 -15.61 -20.81
N LEU A 432 -8.52 -14.42 -21.33
CA LEU A 432 -9.87 -13.86 -21.36
C LEU A 432 -10.84 -14.73 -22.15
N SER A 433 -10.42 -15.26 -23.30
CA SER A 433 -11.25 -16.13 -24.15
C SER A 433 -11.64 -17.47 -23.50
N GLU A 434 -10.79 -17.97 -22.59
CA GLU A 434 -11.05 -19.22 -21.87
C GLU A 434 -11.88 -18.98 -20.59
N ILE A 435 -11.44 -17.99 -19.79
CA ILE A 435 -12.06 -17.70 -18.47
C ILE A 435 -13.42 -17.03 -18.63
N CYS A 436 -13.57 -16.18 -19.65
CA CYS A 436 -14.78 -15.41 -19.94
C CYS A 436 -15.51 -15.90 -21.20
N ALA A 437 -15.43 -17.21 -21.50
CA ALA A 437 -16.16 -17.79 -22.64
C ALA A 437 -17.66 -17.50 -22.52
N LEU A 438 -18.26 -17.08 -23.62
CA LEU A 438 -19.68 -16.78 -23.76
C LEU A 438 -20.40 -17.92 -24.50
N ASP A 439 -21.69 -18.07 -24.25
CA ASP A 439 -22.59 -18.85 -25.09
C ASP A 439 -23.06 -18.05 -26.31
N ALA A 440 -23.82 -18.68 -27.21
CA ALA A 440 -24.26 -18.03 -28.44
C ALA A 440 -25.18 -16.80 -28.20
N GLU A 441 -25.99 -16.83 -27.13
CA GLU A 441 -26.87 -15.71 -26.78
C GLU A 441 -26.05 -14.54 -26.22
N GLY A 442 -25.06 -14.85 -25.37
CA GLY A 442 -24.10 -13.87 -24.82
C GLY A 442 -23.25 -13.20 -25.91
N GLU A 443 -22.76 -14.00 -26.88
CA GLU A 443 -22.03 -13.47 -28.03
C GLU A 443 -22.90 -12.53 -28.88
N ALA A 444 -24.18 -12.90 -29.13
CA ALA A 444 -25.09 -12.06 -29.88
C ALA A 444 -25.36 -10.70 -29.17
N LEU A 445 -25.56 -10.71 -27.84
CA LEU A 445 -25.73 -9.51 -27.05
C LEU A 445 -24.47 -8.63 -27.07
N MET A 446 -23.28 -9.22 -26.89
CA MET A 446 -22.02 -8.48 -26.95
C MET A 446 -21.76 -7.88 -28.32
N HIS A 447 -22.09 -8.58 -29.42
CA HIS A 447 -22.00 -8.05 -30.78
C HIS A 447 -22.91 -6.84 -30.96
N ALA A 448 -24.17 -6.95 -30.55
CA ALA A 448 -25.11 -5.85 -30.62
C ALA A 448 -24.66 -4.61 -29.81
N ALA A 449 -24.13 -4.83 -28.60
CA ALA A 449 -23.58 -3.77 -27.77
C ALA A 449 -22.32 -3.13 -28.39
N PHE A 450 -21.45 -3.94 -28.96
CA PHE A 450 -20.21 -3.46 -29.62
C PHE A 450 -20.54 -2.49 -30.76
N ASP A 451 -21.50 -2.83 -31.62
CA ASP A 451 -21.90 -2.00 -32.76
C ASP A 451 -22.67 -0.74 -32.30
N SER A 452 -23.65 -0.88 -31.43
CA SER A 452 -24.51 0.22 -31.01
C SER A 452 -23.76 1.28 -30.18
N MET A 453 -22.87 0.84 -29.26
CA MET A 453 -22.12 1.72 -28.37
C MET A 453 -20.73 2.08 -28.94
N ARG A 454 -20.35 1.58 -30.11
CA ARG A 454 -19.04 1.78 -30.74
C ARG A 454 -17.89 1.49 -29.77
N LEU A 455 -17.95 0.34 -29.12
CA LEU A 455 -16.99 -0.06 -28.12
C LEU A 455 -15.57 -0.24 -28.73
N SER A 456 -14.55 0.11 -27.95
CA SER A 456 -13.17 -0.28 -28.27
C SER A 456 -12.90 -1.74 -27.85
N ALA A 457 -11.87 -2.36 -28.41
CA ALA A 457 -11.43 -3.69 -27.97
C ALA A 457 -11.14 -3.73 -26.46
N ARG A 458 -10.57 -2.66 -25.90
CA ARG A 458 -10.34 -2.57 -24.45
C ARG A 458 -11.64 -2.52 -23.64
N SER A 459 -12.66 -1.82 -24.15
CA SER A 459 -13.99 -1.77 -23.50
C SER A 459 -14.67 -3.13 -23.54
N TYR A 460 -14.53 -3.86 -24.63
CA TYR A 460 -15.00 -5.24 -24.79
C TYR A 460 -14.37 -6.17 -23.72
N ASP A 461 -13.06 -6.19 -23.60
CA ASP A 461 -12.34 -6.99 -22.61
C ASP A 461 -12.79 -6.68 -21.17
N ARG A 462 -13.08 -5.42 -20.87
CA ARG A 462 -13.54 -5.00 -19.53
C ARG A 462 -14.95 -5.48 -19.22
N ILE A 463 -15.87 -5.34 -20.17
CA ILE A 463 -17.23 -5.88 -19.98
C ILE A 463 -17.15 -7.36 -19.64
N LEU A 464 -16.30 -8.12 -20.33
CA LEU A 464 -16.11 -9.54 -20.04
C LEU A 464 -15.59 -9.82 -18.63
N ARG A 465 -14.55 -9.04 -18.19
CA ARG A 465 -14.02 -9.18 -16.82
C ARG A 465 -15.05 -8.85 -15.76
N VAL A 466 -15.84 -7.80 -15.98
CA VAL A 466 -16.93 -7.39 -15.08
C VAL A 466 -18.04 -8.47 -15.07
N ALA A 467 -18.47 -8.96 -16.24
CA ALA A 467 -19.46 -10.05 -16.35
C ALA A 467 -18.97 -11.33 -15.64
N ARG A 468 -17.67 -11.66 -15.75
CA ARG A 468 -17.08 -12.78 -15.00
C ARG A 468 -17.17 -12.57 -13.49
N THR A 469 -16.95 -11.35 -13.02
CA THR A 469 -17.07 -11.03 -11.60
C THR A 469 -18.50 -11.12 -11.11
N ILE A 470 -19.48 -10.66 -11.89
CA ILE A 470 -20.90 -10.79 -11.57
C ILE A 470 -21.28 -12.27 -11.46
N ALA A 471 -20.87 -13.09 -12.42
CA ALA A 471 -21.10 -14.53 -12.39
C ALA A 471 -20.44 -15.23 -11.18
N ASP A 472 -19.24 -14.78 -10.75
CA ASP A 472 -18.59 -15.29 -9.55
C ASP A 472 -19.35 -14.90 -8.27
N LEU A 473 -19.92 -13.68 -8.21
CA LEU A 473 -20.77 -13.23 -7.10
C LEU A 473 -22.05 -14.05 -7.00
N ASP A 474 -22.60 -14.46 -8.13
CA ASP A 474 -23.80 -15.30 -8.21
C ASP A 474 -23.47 -16.81 -8.09
N GLY A 475 -22.19 -17.16 -7.88
CA GLY A 475 -21.71 -18.54 -7.75
C GLY A 475 -21.84 -19.37 -9.04
N GLN A 476 -21.96 -18.72 -10.19
CA GLN A 476 -22.16 -19.37 -11.48
C GLN A 476 -20.82 -19.67 -12.17
N LYS A 477 -20.68 -20.88 -12.71
CA LYS A 477 -19.48 -21.30 -13.44
C LYS A 477 -19.36 -20.57 -14.79
N ASN A 478 -20.47 -20.41 -15.50
CA ASN A 478 -20.52 -19.80 -16.82
C ASN A 478 -21.10 -18.38 -16.72
N ILE A 479 -20.70 -17.52 -17.65
CA ILE A 479 -21.28 -16.19 -17.80
C ILE A 479 -22.60 -16.34 -18.56
N SER A 480 -23.71 -15.82 -18.00
CA SER A 480 -25.03 -15.78 -18.67
C SER A 480 -25.29 -14.42 -19.33
N VAL A 481 -26.36 -14.34 -20.11
CA VAL A 481 -26.83 -13.11 -20.78
C VAL A 481 -27.10 -11.99 -19.75
N GLU A 482 -27.68 -12.36 -18.59
CA GLU A 482 -27.98 -11.40 -17.51
C GLU A 482 -26.71 -10.75 -16.96
N HIS A 483 -25.63 -11.53 -16.76
CA HIS A 483 -24.34 -11.01 -16.29
C HIS A 483 -23.72 -10.03 -17.27
N ILE A 484 -23.87 -10.31 -18.59
CA ILE A 484 -23.38 -9.42 -19.65
C ILE A 484 -24.23 -8.15 -19.70
N ALA A 485 -25.54 -8.27 -19.61
CA ALA A 485 -26.46 -7.13 -19.62
C ALA A 485 -26.19 -6.19 -18.44
N GLU A 486 -25.97 -6.72 -17.23
CA GLU A 486 -25.56 -5.92 -16.06
C GLU A 486 -24.20 -5.26 -16.30
N ALA A 487 -23.21 -5.96 -16.83
CA ALA A 487 -21.87 -5.42 -17.07
C ALA A 487 -21.88 -4.29 -18.13
N ILE A 488 -22.71 -4.39 -19.17
CA ILE A 488 -22.87 -3.34 -20.20
C ILE A 488 -23.43 -2.07 -19.58
N GLN A 489 -24.37 -2.13 -18.63
CA GLN A 489 -24.95 -0.97 -17.98
C GLN A 489 -23.90 -0.06 -17.32
N TYR A 490 -22.81 -0.60 -16.81
CA TYR A 490 -21.72 0.17 -16.23
C TYR A 490 -20.81 0.83 -17.27
N ARG A 491 -21.14 0.75 -18.58
CA ARG A 491 -20.40 1.40 -19.67
C ARG A 491 -21.28 2.35 -20.51
N THR A 492 -22.54 2.56 -20.12
CA THR A 492 -23.49 3.40 -20.87
C THR A 492 -23.27 4.90 -20.69
N TYR A 493 -22.51 5.34 -19.69
CA TYR A 493 -22.23 6.78 -19.49
C TYR A 493 -21.39 7.34 -20.65
N ASP A 494 -21.98 8.25 -21.42
CA ASP A 494 -21.33 8.86 -22.58
C ASP A 494 -20.74 10.24 -22.21
N PHE A 495 -19.41 10.33 -22.19
CA PHE A 495 -18.69 11.59 -22.03
C PHE A 495 -18.76 12.49 -23.26
N ARG A 496 -19.30 12.03 -24.40
CA ARG A 496 -19.36 12.77 -25.67
C ARG A 496 -20.70 13.44 -25.88
N GLU A 497 -21.76 12.86 -25.34
CA GLU A 497 -23.11 13.40 -25.40
C GLU A 497 -23.46 14.32 -24.22
N ALA A 498 -22.64 14.32 -23.18
CA ALA A 498 -22.81 15.16 -21.99
C ALA A 498 -22.29 16.59 -22.19
#